data_4b7854e1d519b5288fd3f7a5298ac366
#
_entry.id   4b7854e1d519b5288fd3f7a5298ac366
#
_cell.length_a   1.000
_cell.length_b   1.000
_cell.length_c   1.000
_cell.angle_alpha   90.00
_cell.angle_beta   90.00
_cell.angle_gamma   90.00
#
_symmetry.space_group_name_H-M   'P 1'
#
loop_
_entity.id
_entity.type
_entity.pdbx_description
1 polymer ?
#
loop_
_entity_poly.entity_id
_entity_poly.type
_entity_poly.pdbx_seq_one_letter_code
_entity_poly.pdbx_strand_id
1 'polypeptide(L)'
;MMNNKFLRFLGVAAILSLSVSCDKEEDVDSIVQVHKPNMTISVASVTNAVEGDIVPFTLTFDEPVGRDFNLYIMRSNASTASDLDSSVSELYPNTAYQQVVAIPAGTTSFIGGIEIESDDLKEDTEQLLLTIGDTRTYDVIFTPVDITINIENVVSDELKLDFHFNRTFSGSNGFSSSLCEIESELSATNYDIDFIVYDSMGNDLGVVDAQTANCEESLTMNINDYADGIYDIKAYLYTNADLDLAEIAFPLVDVPEFMIPITVDYMRSGAFKGLYTQEVVNQFTSNSPVDSENYVMSVEVYTDAADGIRKFRILNSAGSVSAEGKAKAKKTYKHVRRNK
;
A
#
# COMPACT_ATOMS: atom_id res chain seq x y z
N MET A 1 -30.72 -69.11 -48.74
CA MET A 1 -31.08 -68.01 -49.69
C MET A 1 -32.22 -67.23 -49.10
N MET A 2 -31.90 -66.11 -48.42
CA MET A 2 -32.90 -65.23 -47.87
C MET A 2 -33.40 -64.27 -48.95
N ASN A 3 -34.72 -64.23 -49.06
CA ASN A 3 -35.47 -63.62 -50.18
C ASN A 3 -35.33 -62.09 -50.13
N ASN A 4 -34.70 -61.49 -51.13
CA ASN A 4 -34.45 -60.07 -51.30
C ASN A 4 -35.71 -59.18 -51.19
N LYS A 5 -36.89 -59.74 -51.20
CA LYS A 5 -38.14 -59.01 -51.04
C LYS A 5 -38.46 -58.64 -49.57
N PHE A 6 -37.97 -59.40 -48.62
CA PHE A 6 -38.18 -59.11 -47.18
C PHE A 6 -37.28 -57.97 -46.68
N LEU A 7 -36.09 -57.82 -47.26
CA LEU A 7 -35.16 -56.75 -46.91
C LEU A 7 -35.64 -55.34 -47.39
N ARG A 8 -36.39 -55.33 -48.49
CA ARG A 8 -36.95 -54.09 -49.02
C ARG A 8 -38.17 -53.57 -48.23
N PHE A 9 -38.92 -54.47 -47.58
CA PHE A 9 -40.06 -54.08 -46.73
C PHE A 9 -39.58 -53.56 -45.39
N LEU A 10 -38.49 -54.08 -44.82
CA LEU A 10 -37.91 -53.57 -43.58
C LEU A 10 -37.27 -52.16 -43.75
N GLY A 11 -36.71 -51.88 -44.92
CA GLY A 11 -36.11 -50.58 -45.22
C GLY A 11 -37.14 -49.47 -45.37
N VAL A 12 -38.32 -49.77 -45.89
CA VAL A 12 -39.44 -48.77 -46.05
C VAL A 12 -40.14 -48.53 -44.73
N ALA A 13 -40.28 -49.53 -43.84
CA ALA A 13 -40.84 -49.35 -42.50
C ALA A 13 -39.91 -48.58 -41.57
N ALA A 14 -38.60 -48.67 -41.73
CA ALA A 14 -37.62 -47.88 -40.94
C ALA A 14 -37.55 -46.42 -41.38
N ILE A 15 -37.83 -46.12 -42.65
CA ILE A 15 -37.84 -44.70 -43.15
C ILE A 15 -39.15 -44.02 -42.79
N LEU A 16 -40.25 -44.71 -42.66
CA LEU A 16 -41.54 -44.12 -42.24
C LEU A 16 -41.62 -43.89 -40.73
N SER A 17 -40.80 -44.51 -39.94
CA SER A 17 -40.75 -44.27 -38.48
C SER A 17 -39.84 -43.08 -38.09
N LEU A 18 -39.07 -42.50 -39.01
CA LEU A 18 -38.21 -41.34 -38.78
C LEU A 18 -38.90 -40.00 -39.17
N SER A 19 -40.10 -40.02 -39.75
CA SER A 19 -40.83 -38.85 -40.17
C SER A 19 -41.96 -38.38 -39.24
N VAL A 20 -42.11 -38.96 -38.07
CA VAL A 20 -43.16 -38.62 -37.09
C VAL A 20 -42.59 -38.02 -35.81
N SER A 21 -41.32 -37.56 -35.84
CA SER A 21 -40.71 -36.98 -34.65
C SER A 21 -40.29 -35.52 -34.82
N CYS A 22 -41.12 -34.74 -35.53
CA CYS A 22 -40.93 -33.29 -35.50
C CYS A 22 -42.28 -32.61 -35.81
N ASP A 23 -43.15 -32.57 -34.84
CA ASP A 23 -44.18 -31.54 -34.71
C ASP A 23 -44.72 -31.59 -33.30
N LYS A 24 -43.85 -31.23 -32.34
CA LYS A 24 -44.29 -30.39 -31.26
C LYS A 24 -43.63 -29.06 -31.55
N GLU A 25 -44.30 -28.20 -32.25
CA GLU A 25 -44.25 -26.79 -31.92
C GLU A 25 -44.59 -26.73 -30.44
N GLU A 26 -43.54 -26.88 -29.61
CA GLU A 26 -43.63 -26.29 -28.27
C GLU A 26 -43.84 -24.83 -28.55
N ASP A 27 -45.06 -24.36 -28.22
CA ASP A 27 -45.35 -22.96 -28.14
C ASP A 27 -44.21 -22.27 -27.42
N VAL A 28 -43.29 -21.65 -28.18
CA VAL A 28 -42.28 -20.72 -27.69
C VAL A 28 -43.02 -19.41 -27.30
N ASP A 29 -44.25 -19.54 -26.79
CA ASP A 29 -45.07 -18.45 -26.32
C ASP A 29 -45.00 -18.27 -24.80
N SER A 30 -43.82 -18.37 -24.26
CA SER A 30 -43.51 -17.59 -23.11
C SER A 30 -42.02 -17.29 -23.09
N ILE A 31 -41.60 -16.36 -23.93
CA ILE A 31 -40.51 -15.49 -23.51
C ILE A 31 -41.02 -14.93 -22.16
N VAL A 32 -40.67 -15.61 -21.07
CA VAL A 32 -40.81 -15.05 -19.74
C VAL A 32 -40.05 -13.74 -19.82
N GLN A 33 -40.75 -12.65 -20.03
CA GLN A 33 -40.13 -11.33 -19.89
C GLN A 33 -39.67 -11.29 -18.45
N VAL A 34 -38.38 -11.52 -18.27
CA VAL A 34 -37.75 -11.37 -16.96
C VAL A 34 -37.99 -9.92 -16.58
N HIS A 35 -38.95 -9.73 -15.67
CA HIS A 35 -39.23 -8.40 -15.19
C HIS A 35 -37.95 -7.87 -14.51
N LYS A 36 -37.56 -6.67 -14.87
CA LYS A 36 -36.37 -6.02 -14.35
C LYS A 36 -36.80 -4.94 -13.37
N PRO A 37 -36.43 -5.03 -12.10
CA PRO A 37 -36.75 -3.98 -11.15
C PRO A 37 -36.13 -2.64 -11.53
N ASN A 38 -36.78 -1.56 -11.16
CA ASN A 38 -36.21 -0.24 -11.28
C ASN A 38 -35.28 0.01 -10.07
N MET A 39 -34.07 0.43 -10.34
CA MET A 39 -33.06 0.79 -9.36
C MET A 39 -32.88 2.30 -9.32
N THR A 40 -32.97 2.87 -8.13
CA THR A 40 -32.59 4.26 -7.85
C THR A 40 -31.25 4.28 -7.15
N ILE A 41 -30.31 5.09 -7.66
CA ILE A 41 -29.00 5.33 -7.07
C ILE A 41 -29.04 6.67 -6.34
N SER A 42 -28.77 6.68 -5.05
CA SER A 42 -28.73 7.86 -4.20
C SER A 42 -27.31 8.07 -3.64
N VAL A 43 -26.71 9.17 -4.03
CA VAL A 43 -25.37 9.60 -3.61
C VAL A 43 -25.26 11.11 -3.79
N ALA A 44 -24.40 11.79 -3.02
CA ALA A 44 -24.11 13.19 -3.26
C ALA A 44 -23.35 13.37 -4.58
N SER A 45 -23.78 14.28 -5.43
CA SER A 45 -23.16 14.53 -6.74
C SER A 45 -21.75 15.12 -6.62
N VAL A 46 -21.48 15.86 -5.54
CA VAL A 46 -20.16 16.39 -5.18
C VAL A 46 -19.95 16.15 -3.69
N THR A 47 -18.82 15.58 -3.35
CA THR A 47 -18.43 15.29 -1.96
C THR A 47 -16.99 15.71 -1.77
N ASN A 48 -16.68 16.29 -0.60
CA ASN A 48 -15.31 16.44 -0.13
C ASN A 48 -15.04 15.31 0.84
N ALA A 49 -13.93 14.65 0.67
CA ALA A 49 -13.46 13.54 1.50
C ALA A 49 -11.99 13.75 1.81
N VAL A 50 -11.53 13.19 2.89
CA VAL A 50 -10.10 13.05 3.18
C VAL A 50 -9.70 11.58 2.94
N GLU A 51 -8.43 11.34 2.75
CA GLU A 51 -7.90 9.98 2.72
C GLU A 51 -8.33 9.19 3.97
N GLY A 52 -8.75 7.94 3.79
CA GLY A 52 -9.31 7.09 4.83
C GLY A 52 -10.82 7.22 5.00
N ASP A 53 -11.48 8.17 4.35
CA ASP A 53 -12.94 8.32 4.41
C ASP A 53 -13.65 7.28 3.54
N ILE A 54 -14.94 7.04 3.87
CA ILE A 54 -15.86 6.26 3.05
C ILE A 54 -16.98 7.16 2.56
N VAL A 55 -17.15 7.25 1.23
CA VAL A 55 -18.28 7.98 0.61
C VAL A 55 -19.40 7.00 0.33
N PRO A 56 -20.51 7.05 1.11
CA PRO A 56 -21.59 6.10 0.97
C PRO A 56 -22.48 6.37 -0.25
N PHE A 57 -23.01 5.32 -0.84
CA PHE A 57 -24.11 5.36 -1.79
C PHE A 57 -25.19 4.34 -1.43
N THR A 58 -26.41 4.61 -1.85
CA THR A 58 -27.54 3.70 -1.58
C THR A 58 -28.23 3.34 -2.88
N LEU A 59 -28.48 2.05 -3.06
CA LEU A 59 -29.35 1.51 -4.11
C LEU A 59 -30.70 1.16 -3.49
N THR A 60 -31.79 1.55 -4.15
CA THR A 60 -33.15 1.17 -3.74
C THR A 60 -33.86 0.59 -4.96
N PHE A 61 -34.49 -0.55 -4.79
CA PHE A 61 -35.24 -1.26 -5.83
C PHE A 61 -36.70 -1.19 -5.53
N ASP A 62 -37.52 -1.00 -6.56
CA ASP A 62 -39.01 -0.97 -6.42
C ASP A 62 -39.61 -2.36 -6.09
N GLU A 63 -38.86 -3.42 -6.39
CA GLU A 63 -39.15 -4.79 -6.03
C GLU A 63 -37.86 -5.61 -5.82
N PRO A 64 -37.90 -6.77 -5.16
CA PRO A 64 -36.74 -7.60 -4.92
C PRO A 64 -36.05 -8.00 -6.24
N VAL A 65 -34.74 -7.90 -6.27
CA VAL A 65 -33.92 -8.33 -7.42
C VAL A 65 -34.10 -9.83 -7.65
N GLY A 66 -34.41 -10.23 -8.90
CA GLY A 66 -34.74 -11.62 -9.23
C GLY A 66 -33.51 -12.57 -9.29
N ARG A 67 -32.31 -12.05 -9.46
CA ARG A 67 -31.06 -12.81 -9.53
C ARG A 67 -29.89 -11.93 -9.12
N ASP A 68 -28.77 -12.57 -8.79
CA ASP A 68 -27.49 -11.87 -8.52
C ASP A 68 -27.07 -11.10 -9.78
N PHE A 69 -26.56 -9.89 -9.60
CA PHE A 69 -25.99 -9.10 -10.67
C PHE A 69 -24.82 -8.24 -10.18
N ASN A 70 -24.05 -7.74 -11.11
CA ASN A 70 -22.94 -6.84 -10.84
C ASN A 70 -23.29 -5.39 -11.20
N LEU A 71 -23.15 -4.50 -10.23
CA LEU A 71 -23.11 -3.06 -10.47
C LEU A 71 -21.68 -2.64 -10.77
N TYR A 72 -21.49 -1.95 -11.88
CA TYR A 72 -20.19 -1.45 -12.30
C TYR A 72 -20.04 0.02 -11.93
N ILE A 73 -18.91 0.38 -11.33
CA ILE A 73 -18.53 1.75 -11.02
C ILE A 73 -17.31 2.08 -11.88
N MET A 74 -17.44 3.09 -12.70
CA MET A 74 -16.43 3.47 -13.69
C MET A 74 -15.72 4.75 -13.27
N ARG A 75 -14.38 4.70 -13.21
CA ARG A 75 -13.58 5.88 -13.06
C ARG A 75 -13.37 6.58 -14.40
N SER A 76 -13.54 7.89 -14.41
CA SER A 76 -13.25 8.70 -15.59
C SER A 76 -11.74 8.89 -15.78
N ASN A 77 -11.28 8.85 -17.03
CA ASN A 77 -9.90 9.21 -17.38
C ASN A 77 -9.55 10.69 -17.09
N ALA A 78 -10.55 11.52 -16.82
CA ALA A 78 -10.36 12.91 -16.41
C ALA A 78 -10.13 13.08 -14.90
N SER A 79 -10.23 12.00 -14.11
CA SER A 79 -9.85 12.02 -12.70
C SER A 79 -8.39 12.41 -12.55
N THR A 80 -8.08 13.26 -11.58
CA THR A 80 -6.70 13.55 -11.18
C THR A 80 -6.20 12.56 -10.14
N ALA A 81 -7.10 12.05 -9.30
CA ALA A 81 -6.84 10.94 -8.41
C ALA A 81 -6.40 9.67 -9.17
N SER A 82 -5.51 8.87 -8.62
CA SER A 82 -5.06 7.63 -9.26
C SER A 82 -6.10 6.51 -9.08
N ASP A 83 -5.90 5.38 -9.74
CA ASP A 83 -6.73 4.18 -9.56
C ASP A 83 -6.41 3.42 -8.27
N LEU A 84 -5.37 3.86 -7.54
CA LEU A 84 -4.98 3.34 -6.23
C LEU A 84 -5.57 4.15 -5.07
N ASP A 85 -6.11 5.35 -5.34
CA ASP A 85 -6.61 6.27 -4.31
C ASP A 85 -8.03 5.96 -3.87
N SER A 86 -8.66 4.95 -4.44
CA SER A 86 -10.00 4.53 -4.02
C SER A 86 -10.27 3.06 -4.28
N SER A 87 -11.06 2.48 -3.40
CA SER A 87 -11.67 1.16 -3.54
C SER A 87 -13.17 1.22 -3.25
N VAL A 88 -13.88 0.15 -3.49
CA VAL A 88 -15.30 0.04 -3.11
C VAL A 88 -15.44 -1.12 -2.14
N SER A 89 -16.09 -0.89 -1.00
CA SER A 89 -16.36 -1.94 -0.03
C SER A 89 -17.21 -3.06 -0.66
N GLU A 90 -16.86 -4.30 -0.38
CA GLU A 90 -17.40 -5.53 -0.98
C GLU A 90 -16.93 -5.79 -2.43
N LEU A 91 -15.63 -5.72 -2.65
CA LEU A 91 -15.03 -5.79 -3.95
C LEU A 91 -14.67 -7.17 -4.45
N TYR A 92 -14.90 -7.32 -5.76
CA TYR A 92 -14.11 -8.17 -6.64
C TYR A 92 -12.82 -7.43 -7.07
N PRO A 93 -11.75 -8.17 -7.43
CA PRO A 93 -10.42 -7.58 -7.66
C PRO A 93 -10.49 -6.41 -8.63
N ASN A 94 -9.95 -5.32 -8.17
CA ASN A 94 -9.85 -4.06 -8.89
C ASN A 94 -9.16 -4.29 -10.24
N THR A 95 -9.87 -4.04 -11.33
CA THR A 95 -9.28 -3.94 -12.65
C THR A 95 -9.13 -2.47 -12.99
N ALA A 96 -7.97 -2.07 -13.40
CA ALA A 96 -7.38 -0.73 -13.56
C ALA A 96 -8.26 0.49 -13.89
N TYR A 97 -9.56 0.44 -14.00
CA TYR A 97 -10.48 1.57 -14.22
C TYR A 97 -11.93 1.24 -13.85
N GLN A 98 -12.15 0.16 -13.11
CA GLN A 98 -13.48 -0.37 -12.95
C GLN A 98 -13.58 -1.12 -11.63
N GLN A 99 -14.58 -0.74 -10.86
CA GLN A 99 -14.95 -1.41 -9.62
C GLN A 99 -16.29 -2.11 -9.82
N VAL A 100 -16.48 -3.24 -9.17
CA VAL A 100 -17.66 -4.08 -9.34
C VAL A 100 -18.23 -4.42 -7.97
N VAL A 101 -19.52 -4.16 -7.78
CA VAL A 101 -20.25 -4.51 -6.57
C VAL A 101 -21.26 -5.60 -6.91
N ALA A 102 -21.17 -6.73 -6.20
CA ALA A 102 -22.13 -7.82 -6.35
C ALA A 102 -23.41 -7.52 -5.56
N ILE A 103 -24.55 -7.56 -6.22
CA ILE A 103 -25.86 -7.37 -5.61
C ILE A 103 -26.60 -8.71 -5.60
N PRO A 104 -26.88 -9.28 -4.41
CA PRO A 104 -27.55 -10.58 -4.30
C PRO A 104 -29.00 -10.54 -4.74
N ALA A 105 -29.51 -11.67 -5.20
CA ALA A 105 -30.92 -11.88 -5.41
C ALA A 105 -31.74 -11.62 -4.14
N GLY A 106 -32.97 -11.10 -4.29
CA GLY A 106 -33.83 -10.76 -3.17
C GLY A 106 -33.56 -9.40 -2.52
N THR A 107 -32.50 -8.68 -2.96
CA THR A 107 -32.17 -7.34 -2.45
C THR A 107 -33.27 -6.34 -2.82
N THR A 108 -33.72 -5.56 -1.85
CA THR A 108 -34.61 -4.40 -2.04
C THR A 108 -33.92 -3.08 -1.74
N SER A 109 -32.83 -3.11 -0.98
CA SER A 109 -31.97 -1.96 -0.69
C SER A 109 -30.55 -2.44 -0.42
N PHE A 110 -29.57 -1.67 -0.85
CA PHE A 110 -28.15 -1.95 -0.65
C PHE A 110 -27.44 -0.65 -0.33
N ILE A 111 -26.56 -0.68 0.66
CA ILE A 111 -25.67 0.43 1.01
C ILE A 111 -24.25 0.00 0.70
N GLY A 112 -23.63 0.70 -0.25
CA GLY A 112 -22.22 0.54 -0.57
C GLY A 112 -21.41 1.75 -0.12
N GLY A 113 -20.08 1.63 -0.13
CA GLY A 113 -19.15 2.69 0.17
C GLY A 113 -18.03 2.74 -0.86
N ILE A 114 -17.61 3.93 -1.23
CA ILE A 114 -16.39 4.19 -1.98
C ILE A 114 -15.36 4.56 -0.93
N GLU A 115 -14.41 3.68 -0.70
CA GLU A 115 -13.30 3.89 0.23
C GLU A 115 -12.26 4.76 -0.44
N ILE A 116 -11.84 5.82 0.22
CA ILE A 116 -10.73 6.65 -0.20
C ILE A 116 -9.50 6.10 0.52
N GLU A 117 -8.59 5.52 -0.25
CA GLU A 117 -7.40 4.90 0.31
C GLU A 117 -6.45 5.97 0.85
N SER A 118 -5.81 5.68 1.98
CA SER A 118 -4.71 6.50 2.47
C SER A 118 -3.38 5.89 2.04
N ASP A 119 -2.48 6.73 1.63
CA ASP A 119 -1.14 6.31 1.27
C ASP A 119 -0.06 7.16 1.95
N ASP A 120 1.21 6.87 1.68
CA ASP A 120 2.36 7.58 2.26
C ASP A 120 2.84 8.75 1.39
N LEU A 121 2.09 9.12 0.37
CA LEU A 121 2.53 10.07 -0.62
C LEU A 121 2.02 11.47 -0.27
N LYS A 122 2.82 12.48 -0.54
CA LYS A 122 2.34 13.85 -0.54
C LYS A 122 1.64 14.14 -1.84
N GLU A 123 0.39 14.51 -1.77
CA GLU A 123 -0.44 14.85 -2.91
C GLU A 123 -1.11 16.21 -2.69
N ASP A 124 -1.44 16.88 -3.79
CA ASP A 124 -2.34 18.04 -3.76
C ASP A 124 -3.78 17.51 -3.75
N THR A 125 -4.75 18.38 -3.41
CA THR A 125 -6.17 18.03 -3.53
C THR A 125 -6.47 17.44 -4.90
N GLU A 126 -7.01 16.23 -4.92
CA GLU A 126 -7.31 15.49 -6.12
C GLU A 126 -8.80 15.38 -6.38
N GLN A 127 -9.17 15.04 -7.62
CA GLN A 127 -10.56 14.79 -7.98
C GLN A 127 -10.71 13.37 -8.52
N LEU A 128 -11.58 12.62 -7.86
CA LEU A 128 -12.05 11.31 -8.32
C LEU A 128 -13.41 11.49 -8.99
N LEU A 129 -13.47 11.26 -10.30
CA LEU A 129 -14.69 11.34 -11.10
C LEU A 129 -15.17 9.93 -11.39
N LEU A 130 -16.35 9.57 -10.87
CA LEU A 130 -16.93 8.24 -11.01
C LEU A 130 -18.30 8.31 -11.66
N THR A 131 -18.66 7.26 -12.41
CA THR A 131 -20.01 6.96 -12.85
C THR A 131 -20.47 5.67 -12.21
N ILE A 132 -21.52 5.71 -11.40
CA ILE A 132 -22.14 4.54 -10.78
C ILE A 132 -23.15 3.95 -11.75
N GLY A 133 -22.90 2.72 -12.19
CA GLY A 133 -23.70 2.00 -13.16
C GLY A 133 -23.27 2.25 -14.62
N ASP A 134 -23.32 1.19 -15.42
CA ASP A 134 -23.12 1.25 -16.87
C ASP A 134 -23.98 0.22 -17.62
N THR A 135 -23.84 0.17 -18.95
CA THR A 135 -24.65 -0.71 -19.82
C THR A 135 -24.45 -2.21 -19.56
N ARG A 136 -23.41 -2.61 -18.82
CA ARG A 136 -23.17 -4.01 -18.42
C ARG A 136 -24.07 -4.43 -17.25
N THR A 137 -24.61 -3.48 -16.53
CA THR A 137 -25.61 -3.69 -15.47
C THR A 137 -27.00 -3.80 -16.12
N TYR A 138 -27.30 -4.91 -16.78
CA TYR A 138 -28.49 -5.07 -17.60
C TYR A 138 -29.68 -5.76 -16.91
N ASP A 139 -29.49 -6.20 -15.64
CA ASP A 139 -30.50 -6.95 -14.90
C ASP A 139 -31.55 -6.06 -14.21
N VAL A 140 -31.31 -4.77 -14.18
CA VAL A 140 -32.16 -3.73 -13.58
C VAL A 140 -32.30 -2.55 -14.55
N ILE A 141 -33.33 -1.74 -14.34
CA ILE A 141 -33.58 -0.50 -15.10
C ILE A 141 -33.13 0.67 -14.21
N PHE A 142 -32.23 1.49 -14.71
CA PHE A 142 -31.70 2.63 -13.96
C PHE A 142 -31.11 3.69 -14.89
N THR A 143 -30.81 4.84 -14.32
CA THR A 143 -29.99 5.89 -14.95
C THR A 143 -28.64 5.94 -14.23
N PRO A 144 -27.50 5.84 -14.93
CA PRO A 144 -26.18 6.04 -14.34
C PRO A 144 -26.07 7.40 -13.65
N VAL A 145 -25.30 7.46 -12.55
CA VAL A 145 -25.09 8.68 -11.78
C VAL A 145 -23.63 9.04 -11.76
N ASP A 146 -23.32 10.24 -12.25
CA ASP A 146 -21.96 10.80 -12.16
C ASP A 146 -21.76 11.49 -10.82
N ILE A 147 -20.61 11.25 -10.20
CA ILE A 147 -20.20 11.86 -8.95
C ILE A 147 -18.78 12.40 -9.04
N THR A 148 -18.53 13.45 -8.27
CA THR A 148 -17.20 14.03 -8.09
C THR A 148 -16.85 13.96 -6.60
N ILE A 149 -15.71 13.36 -6.29
CA ILE A 149 -15.15 13.33 -4.94
C ILE A 149 -13.87 14.16 -4.98
N ASN A 150 -13.81 15.23 -4.19
CA ASN A 150 -12.59 16.01 -3.97
C ASN A 150 -11.88 15.38 -2.79
N ILE A 151 -10.68 14.86 -3.00
CA ILE A 151 -9.88 14.15 -1.99
C ILE A 151 -8.84 15.11 -1.46
N GLU A 152 -8.79 15.27 -0.14
CA GLU A 152 -7.74 16.01 0.57
C GLU A 152 -6.74 15.03 1.18
N ASN A 153 -5.47 15.27 0.93
CA ASN A 153 -4.36 14.48 1.46
C ASN A 153 -4.27 14.61 2.98
N VAL A 154 -4.09 13.50 3.68
CA VAL A 154 -3.88 13.45 5.13
C VAL A 154 -2.39 13.39 5.44
N VAL A 155 -1.92 14.32 6.27
CA VAL A 155 -0.54 14.34 6.74
C VAL A 155 -0.49 13.81 8.17
N SER A 156 0.30 12.76 8.38
CA SER A 156 0.50 12.17 9.70
C SER A 156 1.20 13.15 10.66
N ASP A 157 0.83 13.10 11.94
CA ASP A 157 1.56 13.79 13.01
C ASP A 157 2.87 13.07 13.37
N GLU A 158 3.12 11.88 12.84
CA GLU A 158 4.26 11.05 13.16
C GLU A 158 5.31 11.08 12.04
N LEU A 159 6.57 11.21 12.44
CA LEU A 159 7.76 10.94 11.64
C LEU A 159 8.37 9.63 12.11
N LYS A 160 8.45 8.65 11.21
CA LYS A 160 9.11 7.36 11.46
C LYS A 160 10.51 7.39 10.90
N LEU A 161 11.46 6.84 11.67
CA LEU A 161 12.86 6.73 11.34
C LEU A 161 13.29 5.29 11.62
N ASP A 162 13.66 4.55 10.57
CA ASP A 162 14.14 3.18 10.68
C ASP A 162 15.66 3.19 10.41
N PHE A 163 16.44 2.77 11.40
CA PHE A 163 17.90 2.82 11.38
C PHE A 163 18.47 1.47 10.98
N HIS A 164 19.22 1.47 9.89
CA HIS A 164 19.83 0.28 9.34
C HIS A 164 21.35 0.38 9.43
N PHE A 165 21.97 -0.50 10.18
CA PHE A 165 23.41 -0.62 10.31
C PHE A 165 23.93 -2.04 10.10
N ASN A 166 23.03 -3.00 9.83
CA ASN A 166 23.44 -4.37 9.54
C ASN A 166 24.37 -4.43 8.32
N ARG A 167 25.55 -4.97 8.50
CA ARG A 167 26.54 -5.10 7.46
C ARG A 167 27.14 -6.50 7.42
N THR A 168 27.22 -7.05 6.21
CA THR A 168 27.96 -8.28 5.97
C THR A 168 29.46 -7.97 5.94
N PHE A 169 30.26 -8.81 6.59
CA PHE A 169 31.71 -8.76 6.58
C PHE A 169 32.28 -10.14 6.31
N SER A 170 33.56 -10.19 5.94
CA SER A 170 34.26 -11.44 5.61
C SER A 170 35.61 -11.44 6.24
N GLY A 171 36.00 -12.58 6.76
CA GLY A 171 37.31 -12.83 7.31
C GLY A 171 38.13 -13.83 6.49
N SER A 172 39.25 -14.23 7.03
CA SER A 172 40.10 -15.26 6.47
C SER A 172 39.32 -16.61 6.37
N ASN A 173 39.83 -17.56 5.60
CA ASN A 173 39.25 -18.89 5.44
C ASN A 173 37.83 -18.95 4.83
N GLY A 174 37.37 -17.87 4.17
CA GLY A 174 36.05 -17.81 3.57
C GLY A 174 34.89 -17.63 4.57
N PHE A 175 35.18 -17.29 5.83
CA PHE A 175 34.18 -16.91 6.81
C PHE A 175 33.44 -15.66 6.34
N SER A 176 32.11 -15.65 6.47
CA SER A 176 31.28 -14.50 6.19
C SER A 176 30.10 -14.51 7.16
N SER A 177 29.79 -13.36 7.73
CA SER A 177 28.65 -13.13 8.64
C SER A 177 28.14 -11.70 8.48
N SER A 178 27.08 -11.37 9.21
CA SER A 178 26.62 -9.98 9.35
C SER A 178 26.61 -9.56 10.81
N LEU A 179 26.54 -8.25 11.06
CA LEU A 179 26.52 -7.72 12.43
C LEU A 179 25.33 -8.27 13.25
N CYS A 180 24.17 -8.46 12.60
CA CYS A 180 22.98 -9.01 13.24
C CYS A 180 23.02 -10.55 13.41
N GLU A 181 23.77 -11.26 12.59
CA GLU A 181 23.87 -12.73 12.68
C GLU A 181 24.87 -13.18 13.74
N ILE A 182 25.87 -12.37 14.08
CA ILE A 182 26.82 -12.67 15.15
C ILE A 182 26.09 -12.86 16.48
N GLU A 183 25.00 -12.13 16.66
CA GLU A 183 24.14 -12.21 17.84
C GLU A 183 23.60 -13.61 18.12
N SER A 184 23.23 -14.35 17.07
CA SER A 184 22.51 -15.61 17.22
C SER A 184 23.37 -16.85 17.49
N GLU A 185 24.65 -16.82 17.11
CA GLU A 185 25.50 -18.02 17.10
C GLU A 185 26.53 -18.08 18.22
N LEU A 186 26.89 -16.96 18.82
CA LEU A 186 28.08 -16.85 19.67
C LEU A 186 27.84 -16.32 21.08
N SER A 187 26.61 -16.10 21.44
CA SER A 187 26.05 -15.93 22.79
C SER A 187 26.93 -15.23 23.83
N ALA A 188 27.16 -13.96 23.79
CA ALA A 188 27.34 -13.15 24.99
C ALA A 188 27.44 -11.65 24.75
N THR A 189 27.74 -11.20 23.54
CA THR A 189 27.88 -9.77 23.24
C THR A 189 27.35 -9.48 21.84
N ASN A 190 26.18 -8.89 21.79
CA ASN A 190 25.56 -8.42 20.57
C ASN A 190 26.28 -7.15 20.10
N TYR A 191 26.29 -6.92 18.79
CA TYR A 191 26.62 -5.60 18.29
C TYR A 191 25.34 -4.76 18.38
N ASP A 192 25.32 -3.81 19.33
CA ASP A 192 24.14 -3.05 19.69
C ASP A 192 24.42 -1.54 19.58
N ILE A 193 23.60 -0.87 18.77
CA ILE A 193 23.66 0.57 18.56
C ILE A 193 22.30 1.16 18.91
N ASP A 194 22.29 1.93 19.99
CA ASP A 194 21.16 2.73 20.42
C ASP A 194 21.10 4.07 19.66
N PHE A 195 19.91 4.63 19.48
CA PHE A 195 19.75 5.96 18.92
C PHE A 195 19.11 6.90 19.94
N ILE A 196 19.82 7.95 20.28
CA ILE A 196 19.47 8.88 21.35
C ILE A 196 19.12 10.24 20.73
N VAL A 197 18.01 10.83 21.19
CA VAL A 197 17.53 12.14 20.73
C VAL A 197 17.94 13.21 21.72
N TYR A 198 18.65 14.22 21.22
CA TYR A 198 19.12 15.37 22.00
C TYR A 198 18.40 16.65 21.58
N ASP A 199 18.09 17.52 22.52
CA ASP A 199 17.64 18.89 22.21
C ASP A 199 18.80 19.79 21.74
N SER A 200 18.48 21.00 21.32
CA SER A 200 19.48 21.99 20.85
C SER A 200 20.47 22.44 21.95
N MET A 201 20.23 22.10 23.21
CA MET A 201 21.14 22.37 24.32
C MET A 201 22.02 21.17 24.64
N GLY A 202 21.82 20.06 23.95
CA GLY A 202 22.57 18.82 24.15
C GLY A 202 22.03 17.96 25.30
N ASN A 203 20.79 18.19 25.75
CA ASN A 203 20.18 17.34 26.75
C ASN A 203 19.55 16.13 26.06
N ASP A 204 19.81 14.94 26.59
CA ASP A 204 19.09 13.71 26.24
C ASP A 204 17.61 13.85 26.66
N LEU A 205 16.71 13.58 25.72
CA LEU A 205 15.26 13.66 25.96
C LEU A 205 14.67 12.41 26.61
N GLY A 206 15.47 11.37 26.82
CA GLY A 206 15.04 10.12 27.43
C GLY A 206 14.04 9.33 26.54
N VAL A 207 14.11 9.50 25.25
CA VAL A 207 13.31 8.71 24.29
C VAL A 207 13.95 7.33 24.16
N VAL A 208 13.20 6.28 24.48
CA VAL A 208 13.73 4.90 24.59
C VAL A 208 13.31 3.98 23.45
N ASP A 209 12.51 4.47 22.50
CA ASP A 209 11.94 3.64 21.43
C ASP A 209 13.01 3.01 20.52
N ALA A 210 14.14 3.68 20.33
CA ALA A 210 15.28 3.21 19.56
C ALA A 210 16.50 2.88 20.45
N GLN A 211 16.24 2.39 21.67
CA GLN A 211 17.21 1.91 22.65
C GLN A 211 16.80 0.51 23.10
N THR A 212 16.79 -0.41 22.14
CA THR A 212 16.38 -1.78 22.39
C THR A 212 17.56 -2.72 22.11
N ALA A 213 17.43 -3.97 22.49
CA ALA A 213 18.46 -4.96 22.18
C ALA A 213 18.30 -5.55 20.76
N ASN A 214 17.61 -4.86 19.86
CA ASN A 214 17.46 -5.29 18.47
C ASN A 214 18.66 -4.85 17.63
N CYS A 215 18.97 -5.61 16.59
CA CYS A 215 20.08 -5.25 15.71
C CYS A 215 19.79 -4.06 14.80
N GLU A 216 18.51 -3.80 14.50
CA GLU A 216 18.05 -2.60 13.79
C GLU A 216 16.99 -1.92 14.64
N GLU A 217 17.03 -0.60 14.68
CA GLU A 217 16.23 0.19 15.59
C GLU A 217 15.26 1.09 14.84
N SER A 218 14.15 1.44 15.49
CA SER A 218 13.14 2.35 14.94
C SER A 218 12.76 3.41 15.97
N LEU A 219 12.57 4.64 15.50
CA LEU A 219 12.12 5.78 16.30
C LEU A 219 10.88 6.39 15.66
N THR A 220 9.85 6.66 16.47
CA THR A 220 8.70 7.45 16.05
C THR A 220 8.65 8.76 16.82
N MET A 221 8.69 9.88 16.08
CA MET A 221 8.57 11.22 16.65
C MET A 221 7.17 11.78 16.36
N ASN A 222 6.32 11.96 17.38
CA ASN A 222 5.05 12.65 17.20
C ASN A 222 5.26 14.17 17.31
N ILE A 223 4.79 14.94 16.33
CA ILE A 223 5.03 16.38 16.24
C ILE A 223 4.51 17.16 17.46
N ASN A 224 3.52 16.61 18.14
CA ASN A 224 2.91 17.25 19.31
C ASN A 224 3.75 17.11 20.59
N ASP A 225 4.70 16.18 20.61
CA ASP A 225 5.55 15.91 21.78
C ASP A 225 6.82 16.77 21.79
N TYR A 226 7.14 17.41 20.67
CA TYR A 226 8.36 18.19 20.50
C TYR A 226 8.03 19.69 20.30
N ALA A 227 8.71 20.59 20.97
CA ALA A 227 8.62 22.04 20.69
C ALA A 227 9.29 22.37 19.35
N ASP A 228 9.07 23.59 18.82
CA ASP A 228 9.85 24.06 17.67
C ASP A 228 11.33 24.13 18.05
N GLY A 229 12.18 23.48 17.26
CA GLY A 229 13.61 23.37 17.52
C GLY A 229 14.30 22.32 16.67
N ILE A 230 15.60 22.21 16.84
CA ILE A 230 16.43 21.19 16.17
C ILE A 230 16.74 20.10 17.21
N TYR A 231 16.57 18.86 16.80
CA TYR A 231 16.79 17.65 17.57
C TYR A 231 17.85 16.81 16.89
N ASP A 232 18.97 16.64 17.56
CA ASP A 232 20.08 15.83 17.05
C ASP A 232 19.86 14.37 17.42
N ILE A 233 20.00 13.49 16.45
CA ILE A 233 19.96 12.06 16.62
C ILE A 233 21.40 11.55 16.55
N LYS A 234 21.84 10.91 17.62
CA LYS A 234 23.14 10.29 17.70
C LYS A 234 23.03 8.80 17.91
N ALA A 235 23.93 8.08 17.27
CA ALA A 235 24.13 6.66 17.51
C ALA A 235 25.09 6.48 18.70
N TYR A 236 24.73 5.63 19.63
CA TYR A 236 25.51 5.24 20.79
C TYR A 236 25.86 3.76 20.71
N LEU A 237 27.12 3.43 20.67
CA LEU A 237 27.57 2.04 20.62
C LEU A 237 27.50 1.43 22.00
N TYR A 238 26.36 0.77 22.31
CA TYR A 238 26.10 0.18 23.61
C TYR A 238 26.95 -1.06 23.87
N THR A 239 26.98 -1.98 22.90
CA THR A 239 27.88 -3.13 22.93
C THR A 239 28.58 -3.28 21.60
N ASN A 240 29.87 -3.56 21.69
CA ASN A 240 30.68 -4.02 20.58
C ASN A 240 30.92 -5.52 20.81
N ALA A 241 30.56 -6.35 19.86
CA ALA A 241 30.77 -7.80 19.92
C ALA A 241 32.24 -8.20 19.97
N ASP A 242 33.15 -7.31 20.37
CA ASP A 242 34.60 -7.46 20.34
C ASP A 242 34.99 -8.37 19.15
N LEU A 243 34.85 -7.80 17.95
CA LEU A 243 35.11 -8.52 16.69
C LEU A 243 36.58 -8.91 16.55
N ASP A 244 37.33 -8.96 17.68
CA ASP A 244 38.53 -9.75 17.77
C ASP A 244 38.16 -11.23 17.61
N LEU A 245 37.83 -11.54 16.36
CA LEU A 245 37.32 -12.83 15.90
C LEU A 245 38.30 -13.98 16.15
N ALA A 246 39.44 -13.68 16.79
CA ALA A 246 40.33 -14.69 17.30
C ALA A 246 39.63 -15.67 18.27
N GLU A 247 38.58 -15.19 18.93
CA GLU A 247 37.79 -16.03 19.85
C GLU A 247 36.51 -16.61 19.25
N ILE A 248 36.05 -16.09 18.11
CA ILE A 248 34.72 -16.41 17.54
C ILE A 248 34.71 -17.67 16.68
N ALA A 249 35.74 -17.93 15.92
CA ALA A 249 35.76 -19.07 15.02
C ALA A 249 36.91 -20.04 15.31
N PHE A 250 36.62 -21.29 15.14
CA PHE A 250 37.67 -22.32 15.19
C PHE A 250 37.82 -22.95 13.80
N PRO A 251 38.92 -22.73 13.09
CA PRO A 251 40.14 -22.00 13.43
C PRO A 251 39.96 -20.46 13.40
N LEU A 252 40.83 -19.76 14.13
CA LEU A 252 40.88 -18.30 14.24
C LEU A 252 40.75 -17.61 12.87
N VAL A 253 39.82 -16.64 12.77
CA VAL A 253 39.54 -15.88 11.56
C VAL A 253 39.97 -14.43 11.77
N ASP A 254 40.84 -13.95 10.92
CA ASP A 254 41.23 -12.55 10.89
C ASP A 254 40.24 -11.74 10.04
N VAL A 255 39.55 -10.76 10.65
CA VAL A 255 38.62 -9.87 9.98
C VAL A 255 39.23 -8.46 9.97
N PRO A 256 39.52 -7.91 8.77
CA PRO A 256 40.01 -6.55 8.67
C PRO A 256 38.99 -5.56 9.23
N GLU A 257 39.49 -4.48 9.84
CA GLU A 257 38.63 -3.36 10.24
C GLU A 257 37.76 -2.85 9.10
N PHE A 258 36.50 -2.61 9.36
CA PHE A 258 35.55 -2.10 8.37
C PHE A 258 34.68 -0.99 8.96
N MET A 259 34.17 -0.11 8.06
CA MET A 259 33.24 0.96 8.42
C MET A 259 31.83 0.39 8.60
N ILE A 260 31.07 0.97 9.51
CA ILE A 260 29.67 0.65 9.79
C ILE A 260 28.84 1.88 9.45
N PRO A 261 28.37 2.00 8.19
CA PRO A 261 27.50 3.09 7.80
C PRO A 261 26.09 2.89 8.38
N ILE A 262 25.52 3.94 8.92
CA ILE A 262 24.12 3.98 9.32
C ILE A 262 23.32 4.63 8.20
N THR A 263 22.28 3.95 7.74
CA THR A 263 21.29 4.51 6.83
C THR A 263 19.95 4.61 7.55
N VAL A 264 19.18 5.65 7.26
CA VAL A 264 17.91 5.92 7.91
C VAL A 264 16.83 6.05 6.85
N ASP A 265 15.92 5.09 6.82
CA ASP A 265 14.67 5.26 6.11
C ASP A 265 13.77 6.17 6.92
N TYR A 266 13.37 7.30 6.36
CA TYR A 266 12.48 8.24 7.04
C TYR A 266 11.18 8.40 6.28
N MET A 267 10.06 8.49 7.03
CA MET A 267 8.73 8.62 6.46
C MET A 267 7.82 9.44 7.37
N ARG A 268 7.19 10.45 6.79
CA ARG A 268 5.99 11.09 7.32
C ARG A 268 4.88 10.92 6.30
N SER A 269 3.93 10.03 6.58
CA SER A 269 2.84 9.70 5.65
C SER A 269 2.11 10.97 5.22
N GLY A 270 1.79 11.08 3.94
CA GLY A 270 1.16 12.25 3.33
C GLY A 270 2.07 13.48 3.16
N ALA A 271 3.34 13.42 3.57
CA ALA A 271 4.25 14.57 3.48
C ALA A 271 5.54 14.28 2.71
N PHE A 272 6.37 13.35 3.20
CA PHE A 272 7.65 13.01 2.56
C PHE A 272 8.17 11.66 3.05
N LYS A 273 8.98 11.03 2.21
CA LYS A 273 9.78 9.86 2.56
C LYS A 273 11.10 9.84 1.81
N GLY A 274 12.08 9.16 2.34
CA GLY A 274 13.37 9.01 1.68
C GLY A 274 14.36 8.21 2.50
N LEU A 275 15.59 8.20 2.02
CA LEU A 275 16.73 7.56 2.63
C LEU A 275 17.79 8.61 2.96
N TYR A 276 18.29 8.59 4.17
CA TYR A 276 19.45 9.36 4.61
C TYR A 276 20.63 8.40 4.85
N THR A 277 21.82 8.82 4.50
CA THR A 277 23.05 8.07 4.81
C THR A 277 23.96 8.93 5.68
N GLN A 278 24.36 8.39 6.80
CA GLN A 278 25.29 9.04 7.73
C GLN A 278 26.61 9.41 7.03
N GLU A 279 27.12 10.58 7.36
CA GLU A 279 28.39 11.03 6.81
C GLU A 279 29.56 10.14 7.25
N VAL A 280 30.46 9.83 6.33
CA VAL A 280 31.60 8.90 6.57
C VAL A 280 32.42 9.29 7.79
N VAL A 281 32.60 10.58 8.04
CA VAL A 281 33.38 11.09 9.19
C VAL A 281 32.74 10.73 10.54
N ASN A 282 31.46 10.44 10.55
CA ASN A 282 30.67 10.13 11.76
C ASN A 282 30.36 8.63 11.87
N GLN A 283 30.84 7.78 10.96
CA GLN A 283 30.56 6.34 11.00
C GLN A 283 31.42 5.65 12.08
N PHE A 284 30.84 4.63 12.71
CA PHE A 284 31.63 3.70 13.51
C PHE A 284 32.51 2.82 12.61
N THR A 285 33.55 2.27 13.21
CA THR A 285 34.27 1.14 12.65
C THR A 285 34.05 -0.09 13.52
N SER A 286 34.41 -1.26 13.03
CA SER A 286 34.34 -2.50 13.81
C SER A 286 35.22 -2.46 15.07
N ASN A 287 36.17 -1.53 15.15
CA ASN A 287 37.06 -1.31 16.30
C ASN A 287 36.69 -0.08 17.14
N SER A 288 35.54 0.54 16.88
CA SER A 288 35.08 1.67 17.70
C SER A 288 34.88 1.22 19.15
N PRO A 289 35.34 2.00 20.14
CA PRO A 289 35.16 1.64 21.53
C PRO A 289 33.69 1.69 21.95
N VAL A 290 33.30 0.80 22.84
CA VAL A 290 32.02 0.85 23.55
C VAL A 290 31.86 2.20 24.24
N ASP A 291 30.65 2.66 24.43
CA ASP A 291 30.28 3.97 24.99
C ASP A 291 30.67 5.17 24.09
N SER A 292 31.01 4.93 22.81
CA SER A 292 31.22 6.03 21.87
C SER A 292 29.91 6.51 21.25
N GLU A 293 29.82 7.83 21.06
CA GLU A 293 28.70 8.47 20.36
C GLU A 293 29.13 9.07 19.04
N ASN A 294 28.29 8.91 18.03
CA ASN A 294 28.49 9.55 16.74
C ASN A 294 27.18 10.20 16.24
N TYR A 295 27.33 11.39 15.66
CA TYR A 295 26.20 12.08 15.04
C TYR A 295 25.66 11.32 13.85
N VAL A 296 24.33 11.20 13.74
CA VAL A 296 23.65 10.60 12.58
C VAL A 296 23.02 11.68 11.73
N MET A 297 22.02 12.36 12.22
CA MET A 297 21.23 13.37 11.52
C MET A 297 20.54 14.30 12.51
N SER A 298 19.93 15.37 12.02
CA SER A 298 19.01 16.19 12.82
C SER A 298 17.62 16.22 12.23
N VAL A 299 16.64 16.34 13.11
CA VAL A 299 15.24 16.60 12.78
C VAL A 299 14.89 17.98 13.31
N GLU A 300 14.41 18.88 12.44
CA GLU A 300 13.84 20.16 12.85
C GLU A 300 12.33 20.05 12.92
N VAL A 301 11.77 20.45 14.06
CA VAL A 301 10.34 20.73 14.21
C VAL A 301 10.16 22.23 14.11
N TYR A 302 9.33 22.71 13.23
CA TYR A 302 9.11 24.15 13.03
C TYR A 302 7.67 24.46 12.66
N THR A 303 7.23 25.63 13.05
CA THR A 303 5.95 26.19 12.59
C THR A 303 6.17 26.97 11.29
N ASP A 304 5.55 26.53 10.21
CA ASP A 304 5.65 27.22 8.93
C ASP A 304 4.89 28.55 8.99
N ALA A 305 5.59 29.64 8.71
CA ALA A 305 5.01 30.98 8.76
C ALA A 305 3.94 31.22 7.67
N ALA A 306 3.89 30.42 6.63
CA ALA A 306 2.94 30.59 5.53
C ALA A 306 1.54 30.09 5.88
N ASP A 307 1.44 29.00 6.64
CA ASP A 307 0.17 28.34 6.97
C ASP A 307 -0.07 28.16 8.48
N GLY A 308 0.93 28.43 9.31
CA GLY A 308 0.87 28.25 10.76
C GLY A 308 0.90 26.79 11.21
N ILE A 309 1.18 25.86 10.30
CA ILE A 309 1.18 24.43 10.57
C ILE A 309 2.58 23.97 10.99
N ARG A 310 2.63 23.07 11.98
CA ARG A 310 3.90 22.47 12.42
C ARG A 310 4.34 21.38 11.46
N LYS A 311 5.63 21.42 11.13
CA LYS A 311 6.24 20.52 10.12
C LYS A 311 7.55 19.96 10.62
N PHE A 312 7.96 18.84 10.02
CA PHE A 312 9.30 18.28 10.18
C PHE A 312 10.17 18.61 8.98
N ARG A 313 11.47 18.79 9.23
CA ARG A 313 12.55 18.77 8.23
C ARG A 313 13.64 17.81 8.66
N ILE A 314 14.22 17.12 7.70
CA ILE A 314 15.41 16.32 7.90
C ILE A 314 16.62 17.17 7.52
N LEU A 315 17.56 17.32 8.44
CA LEU A 315 18.77 18.10 8.25
C LEU A 315 19.99 17.18 8.26
N ASN A 316 21.00 17.54 7.47
CA ASN A 316 22.34 16.92 7.56
C ASN A 316 23.19 17.61 8.65
N SER A 317 24.42 17.14 8.86
CA SER A 317 25.36 17.69 9.87
C SER A 317 25.73 19.16 9.64
N ALA A 318 25.59 19.66 8.41
CA ALA A 318 25.81 21.06 8.08
C ALA A 318 24.57 21.95 8.31
N GLY A 319 23.46 21.37 8.84
CA GLY A 319 22.17 22.05 9.02
C GLY A 319 21.44 22.33 7.70
N SER A 320 21.84 21.70 6.60
CA SER A 320 21.15 21.84 5.32
C SER A 320 19.99 20.87 5.23
N VAL A 321 18.87 21.32 4.65
CA VAL A 321 17.66 20.51 4.47
C VAL A 321 17.92 19.39 3.49
N SER A 322 17.79 18.14 3.95
CA SER A 322 17.85 16.93 3.13
C SER A 322 16.49 16.50 2.63
N ALA A 323 15.44 16.69 3.46
CA ALA A 323 14.06 16.45 3.07
C ALA A 323 13.12 17.42 3.78
N GLU A 324 12.15 17.87 3.04
CA GLU A 324 11.04 18.70 3.49
C GLU A 324 9.82 18.30 2.66
N GLY A 325 8.62 18.41 3.19
CA GLY A 325 7.39 18.04 2.48
C GLY A 325 7.33 18.64 1.08
N LYS A 326 7.69 17.85 0.07
CA LYS A 326 7.61 18.22 -1.35
C LYS A 326 6.49 17.46 -2.03
N ALA A 327 5.72 18.14 -2.86
CA ALA A 327 4.76 17.49 -3.74
C ALA A 327 5.48 16.48 -4.64
N LYS A 328 4.87 15.31 -4.83
CA LYS A 328 5.38 14.29 -5.74
C LYS A 328 5.28 14.79 -7.18
N ALA A 329 6.31 14.57 -7.97
CA ALA A 329 6.19 14.77 -9.41
C ALA A 329 5.18 13.75 -9.97
N LYS A 330 4.14 14.23 -10.64
CA LYS A 330 3.10 13.43 -11.27
C LYS A 330 3.72 12.33 -12.14
N LYS A 331 3.57 11.05 -11.78
CA LYS A 331 3.94 9.93 -12.65
C LYS A 331 3.00 9.89 -13.83
N THR A 332 3.42 10.39 -14.98
CA THR A 332 2.67 10.24 -16.23
C THR A 332 2.83 8.80 -16.71
N TYR A 333 1.83 7.97 -16.49
CA TYR A 333 1.81 6.63 -17.09
C TYR A 333 1.59 6.77 -18.60
N LYS A 334 2.61 6.49 -19.38
CA LYS A 334 2.45 6.34 -20.84
C LYS A 334 1.68 5.05 -21.09
N HIS A 335 0.47 5.18 -21.57
CA HIS A 335 -0.29 4.04 -22.09
C HIS A 335 0.51 3.35 -23.21
N VAL A 336 1.02 2.17 -22.92
CA VAL A 336 1.52 1.28 -23.97
C VAL A 336 0.30 0.66 -24.65
N ARG A 337 -0.14 1.24 -25.76
CA ARG A 337 -1.10 0.57 -26.65
C ARG A 337 -0.46 -0.72 -27.15
N ARG A 338 -0.91 -1.86 -26.65
CA ARG A 338 -0.68 -3.14 -27.34
C ARG A 338 -1.53 -3.13 -28.60
N ASN A 339 -0.90 -2.91 -29.74
CA ASN A 339 -1.52 -3.23 -31.03
C ASN A 339 -1.71 -4.75 -31.09
N LYS A 340 -2.96 -5.18 -31.28
CA LYS A 340 -3.31 -6.55 -31.66
C LYS A 340 -3.03 -6.75 -33.15
#